data_806d3c6c11fcd6f4c555bbcbba86da1a
#
_entry.id   806d3c6c11fcd6f4c555bbcbba86da1a
#
_cell.length_a   1.000
_cell.length_b   1.000
_cell.length_c   1.000
_cell.angle_alpha   90.00
_cell.angle_beta   90.00
_cell.angle_gamma   90.00
#
_symmetry.space_group_name_H-M   'P 1'
#
loop_
_entity.id
_entity.type
_entity.pdbx_description
1 polymer ?
#
loop_
_entity_poly.entity_id
_entity_poly.type
_entity_poly.pdbx_seq_one_letter_code
_entity_poly.pdbx_strand_id
1 'polypeptide(L)'
;DLHLSLRRQRQMCIRDREEQDSSYEAQVEYYTSKISENENWKNAGIYADDGKSGTNTKKRADFNAMIQDALAGKIDMILTKSVSRFARNTVDSLVTIRKLKEKNVAVVFEKEGINTLEGTGEILITILSSLAQEESRNISENIRWGVVRKFEKGKVIVNCTKFMGYTKNEDGDLVIVPEEAEIVKLIFRLYLEG
;
A
#
# COMPACT_ATOMS: atom_id res chain seq x y z
N ASP A 1 4.82 -9.87 -35.46
CA ASP A 1 3.88 -8.76 -35.71
C ASP A 1 3.22 -8.37 -34.38
N LEU A 2 3.83 -7.44 -33.69
CA LEU A 2 3.26 -6.82 -32.50
C LEU A 2 2.23 -5.79 -32.95
N HIS A 3 0.97 -6.17 -32.95
CA HIS A 3 -0.12 -5.22 -33.07
C HIS A 3 -0.17 -4.38 -31.79
N LEU A 4 0.45 -3.22 -31.85
CA LEU A 4 0.34 -2.15 -30.86
C LEU A 4 -1.03 -1.51 -31.03
N SER A 5 -2.04 -1.99 -30.29
CA SER A 5 -3.36 -1.36 -30.22
C SER A 5 -3.23 0.07 -29.70
N LEU A 6 -3.98 0.98 -30.29
CA LEU A 6 -4.06 2.41 -29.98
C LEU A 6 -4.25 2.67 -28.49
N ARG A 7 -3.37 3.47 -27.91
CA ARG A 7 -3.16 3.57 -26.49
C ARG A 7 -3.68 4.86 -25.92
N ARG A 8 -4.50 4.74 -24.91
CA ARG A 8 -4.99 5.86 -24.11
C ARG A 8 -4.06 6.03 -22.92
N GLN A 9 -3.55 7.24 -22.70
CA GLN A 9 -2.68 7.55 -21.56
C GLN A 9 -3.37 8.49 -20.59
N ARG A 10 -3.05 8.28 -19.30
CA ARG A 10 -3.43 9.19 -18.25
C ARG A 10 -2.26 9.45 -17.31
N GLN A 11 -2.18 10.66 -16.84
CA GLN A 11 -1.10 11.18 -16.02
C GLN A 11 -1.53 11.34 -14.57
N MET A 12 -0.60 11.14 -13.63
CA MET A 12 -0.76 11.42 -12.22
C MET A 12 0.23 12.48 -11.75
N CYS A 13 -0.27 13.59 -11.19
CA CYS A 13 0.51 14.55 -10.42
C CYS A 13 0.07 14.53 -8.96
N ILE A 14 1.01 14.47 -8.01
CA ILE A 14 0.75 14.56 -6.57
C ILE A 14 1.28 15.89 -6.06
N ARG A 15 0.42 16.62 -5.36
CA ARG A 15 0.67 17.96 -4.84
C ARG A 15 1.20 17.93 -3.41
N ASP A 16 2.25 18.72 -3.12
CA ASP A 16 2.68 19.11 -1.78
C ASP A 16 2.61 20.63 -1.64
N ARG A 17 1.83 21.09 -0.65
CA ARG A 17 1.65 22.42 -0.05
C ARG A 17 1.88 23.72 -0.89
N GLU A 18 1.02 24.66 -0.65
CA GLU A 18 0.80 26.10 -0.92
C GLU A 18 1.76 26.93 -1.82
N GLU A 19 3.01 26.55 -2.03
CA GLU A 19 3.93 27.18 -3.02
C GLU A 19 3.82 26.55 -4.42
N GLN A 20 2.83 25.69 -4.68
CA GLN A 20 2.84 24.77 -5.81
C GLN A 20 1.71 24.94 -6.83
N ASP A 21 0.89 25.97 -6.74
CA ASP A 21 -0.15 26.18 -7.78
C ASP A 21 0.51 26.44 -9.14
N SER A 22 1.55 27.27 -9.19
CA SER A 22 2.35 27.48 -10.42
C SER A 22 3.11 26.21 -10.86
N SER A 23 3.49 25.35 -9.91
CA SER A 23 4.16 24.07 -10.19
C SER A 23 3.21 23.01 -10.73
N TYR A 24 1.94 23.02 -10.32
CA TYR A 24 0.94 22.09 -10.83
C TYR A 24 0.59 22.38 -12.29
N GLU A 25 0.27 23.64 -12.60
CA GLU A 25 -0.01 24.06 -13.97
C GLU A 25 1.15 23.76 -14.92
N ALA A 26 2.39 24.07 -14.49
CA ALA A 26 3.60 23.74 -15.26
C ALA A 26 3.79 22.22 -15.46
N GLN A 27 3.44 21.40 -14.47
CA GLN A 27 3.49 19.95 -14.64
C GLN A 27 2.42 19.43 -15.60
N VAL A 28 1.20 19.95 -15.50
CA VAL A 28 0.11 19.64 -16.43
C VAL A 28 0.49 19.99 -17.85
N GLU A 29 1.02 21.19 -18.07
CA GLU A 29 1.49 21.66 -19.37
C GLU A 29 2.61 20.79 -19.92
N TYR A 30 3.65 20.55 -19.12
CA TYR A 30 4.77 19.68 -19.48
C TYR A 30 4.34 18.31 -19.97
N TYR A 31 3.51 17.64 -19.19
CA TYR A 31 3.10 16.28 -19.56
C TYR A 31 2.07 16.28 -20.70
N THR A 32 1.24 17.28 -20.80
CA THR A 32 0.33 17.41 -21.95
C THR A 32 1.11 17.60 -23.25
N SER A 33 2.14 18.46 -23.25
CA SER A 33 3.06 18.62 -24.37
C SER A 33 3.78 17.33 -24.72
N LYS A 34 4.35 16.66 -23.71
CA LYS A 34 5.05 15.39 -23.88
C LYS A 34 4.18 14.27 -24.46
N ILE A 35 2.92 14.22 -24.07
CA ILE A 35 1.97 13.25 -24.65
C ILE A 35 1.62 13.64 -26.09
N SER A 36 1.43 14.93 -26.39
CA SER A 36 1.08 15.41 -27.72
C SER A 36 2.24 15.29 -28.74
N GLU A 37 3.49 15.33 -28.28
CA GLU A 37 4.68 15.12 -29.10
C GLU A 37 4.82 13.69 -29.63
N ASN A 38 4.16 12.72 -28.99
CA ASN A 38 4.23 11.33 -29.42
C ASN A 38 2.97 10.94 -30.17
N GLU A 39 3.08 10.75 -31.49
CA GLU A 39 1.97 10.42 -32.38
C GLU A 39 1.22 9.13 -32.01
N ASN A 40 1.90 8.21 -31.29
CA ASN A 40 1.32 6.94 -30.85
C ASN A 40 0.57 7.07 -29.51
N TRP A 41 0.58 8.25 -28.90
CA TRP A 41 0.01 8.46 -27.59
C TRP A 41 -1.27 9.29 -27.67
N LYS A 42 -2.26 8.90 -26.89
CA LYS A 42 -3.53 9.63 -26.77
C LYS A 42 -3.76 9.99 -25.32
N ASN A 43 -3.97 11.26 -25.06
CA ASN A 43 -4.26 11.73 -23.70
C ASN A 43 -5.62 11.18 -23.25
N ALA A 44 -5.62 10.34 -22.21
CA ALA A 44 -6.81 9.79 -21.59
C ALA A 44 -7.27 10.56 -20.35
N GLY A 45 -6.55 11.60 -19.94
CA GLY A 45 -6.87 12.50 -18.83
C GLY A 45 -5.77 12.61 -17.80
N ILE A 46 -5.95 13.52 -16.86
CA ILE A 46 -5.04 13.82 -15.75
C ILE A 46 -5.73 13.46 -14.46
N TYR A 47 -5.01 12.77 -13.56
CA TYR A 47 -5.46 12.48 -12.21
C TYR A 47 -4.52 13.18 -11.23
N ALA A 48 -5.08 13.99 -10.35
CA ALA A 48 -4.31 14.77 -9.40
C ALA A 48 -4.99 14.76 -8.04
N ASP A 49 -4.31 14.21 -7.03
CA ASP A 49 -4.78 14.27 -5.66
C ASP A 49 -4.26 15.52 -4.96
N ASP A 50 -5.14 16.25 -4.28
CA ASP A 50 -4.77 17.35 -3.39
C ASP A 50 -3.94 16.82 -2.21
N GLY A 51 -2.72 17.37 -2.04
CA GLY A 51 -1.68 16.91 -1.12
C GLY A 51 -2.02 16.95 0.38
N LYS A 52 -3.27 17.01 0.79
CA LYS A 52 -3.70 17.26 2.18
C LYS A 52 -3.54 16.11 3.17
N SER A 53 -3.05 14.92 2.77
CA SER A 53 -2.95 13.83 3.74
C SER A 53 -1.90 12.78 3.40
N GLY A 54 -0.84 12.80 4.19
CA GLY A 54 0.40 12.04 3.99
C GLY A 54 0.37 10.52 4.25
N THR A 55 -0.69 9.93 4.78
CA THR A 55 -0.58 8.57 5.37
C THR A 55 -1.69 7.59 5.00
N ASN A 56 -2.71 7.95 4.25
CA ASN A 56 -3.82 7.04 4.00
C ASN A 56 -4.21 6.95 2.52
N THR A 57 -3.96 5.80 1.88
CA THR A 57 -4.35 5.47 0.50
C THR A 57 -5.85 5.63 0.25
N LYS A 58 -6.68 5.47 1.28
CA LYS A 58 -8.15 5.68 1.18
C LYS A 58 -8.56 7.12 0.85
N LYS A 59 -7.67 8.09 1.00
CA LYS A 59 -7.91 9.52 0.70
C LYS A 59 -7.37 9.97 -0.66
N ARG A 60 -6.85 9.06 -1.49
CA ARG A 60 -6.35 9.33 -2.84
C ARG A 60 -7.42 8.93 -3.86
N ALA A 61 -8.47 9.75 -3.93
CA ALA A 61 -9.63 9.46 -4.77
C ALA A 61 -9.24 9.35 -6.26
N ASP A 62 -8.44 10.29 -6.74
CA ASP A 62 -8.01 10.33 -8.14
C ASP A 62 -7.02 9.22 -8.49
N PHE A 63 -6.09 8.91 -7.58
CA PHE A 63 -5.21 7.75 -7.76
C PHE A 63 -6.01 6.45 -7.85
N ASN A 64 -6.97 6.24 -6.94
CA ASN A 64 -7.78 5.04 -6.95
C ASN A 64 -8.66 4.96 -8.22
N ALA A 65 -9.23 6.08 -8.66
CA ALA A 65 -9.98 6.15 -9.91
C ALA A 65 -9.09 5.82 -11.11
N MET A 66 -7.86 6.34 -11.17
CA MET A 66 -6.88 6.02 -12.20
C MET A 66 -6.58 4.50 -12.24
N ILE A 67 -6.33 3.89 -11.09
CA ILE A 67 -6.05 2.45 -11.01
C ILE A 67 -7.26 1.63 -11.47
N GLN A 68 -8.48 2.01 -11.05
CA GLN A 68 -9.70 1.33 -11.50
C GLN A 68 -9.90 1.44 -13.02
N ASP A 69 -9.71 2.63 -13.59
CA ASP A 69 -9.81 2.84 -15.02
C ASP A 69 -8.74 2.06 -15.82
N ALA A 70 -7.53 1.95 -15.27
CA ALA A 70 -6.47 1.14 -15.85
C ALA A 70 -6.81 -0.35 -15.81
N LEU A 71 -7.30 -0.85 -14.68
CA LEU A 71 -7.73 -2.26 -14.55
C LEU A 71 -8.96 -2.59 -15.39
N ALA A 72 -9.81 -1.59 -15.68
CA ALA A 72 -10.96 -1.71 -16.60
C ALA A 72 -10.57 -1.62 -18.08
N GLY A 73 -9.27 -1.48 -18.40
CA GLY A 73 -8.79 -1.42 -19.79
C GLY A 73 -9.01 -0.08 -20.50
N LYS A 74 -9.30 0.99 -19.75
CA LYS A 74 -9.47 2.33 -20.32
C LYS A 74 -8.13 3.06 -20.47
N ILE A 75 -7.06 2.57 -19.81
CA ILE A 75 -5.73 3.16 -19.76
C ILE A 75 -4.73 2.04 -20.02
N ASP A 76 -3.83 2.24 -20.97
CA ASP A 76 -2.79 1.27 -21.31
C ASP A 76 -1.43 1.66 -20.70
N MET A 77 -1.25 2.95 -20.36
CA MET A 77 -0.01 3.44 -19.76
C MET A 77 -0.27 4.59 -18.77
N ILE A 78 0.46 4.58 -17.68
CA ILE A 78 0.48 5.62 -16.66
C ILE A 78 1.85 6.29 -16.67
N LEU A 79 1.90 7.61 -16.85
CA LEU A 79 3.11 8.41 -16.66
C LEU A 79 3.10 9.03 -15.28
N THR A 80 4.19 8.91 -14.56
CA THR A 80 4.35 9.51 -13.24
C THR A 80 5.78 10.02 -13.05
N LYS A 81 5.94 11.08 -12.26
CA LYS A 81 7.24 11.72 -12.05
C LYS A 81 8.25 10.78 -11.39
N SER A 82 7.81 9.98 -10.41
CA SER A 82 8.72 9.09 -9.67
C SER A 82 7.96 7.98 -8.93
N VAL A 83 8.67 6.94 -8.55
CA VAL A 83 8.16 5.84 -7.72
C VAL A 83 7.58 6.36 -6.40
N SER A 84 8.25 7.32 -5.76
CA SER A 84 7.81 7.92 -4.49
C SER A 84 6.50 8.72 -4.60
N ARG A 85 6.17 9.20 -5.79
CA ARG A 85 4.91 9.90 -6.07
C ARG A 85 3.78 8.93 -6.40
N PHE A 86 4.11 7.83 -7.04
CA PHE A 86 3.14 6.79 -7.39
C PHE A 86 2.53 6.16 -6.13
N ALA A 87 3.35 5.73 -5.18
CA ALA A 87 2.85 5.21 -3.93
C ALA A 87 3.77 5.55 -2.76
N ARG A 88 3.18 5.75 -1.59
CA ARG A 88 3.85 6.17 -0.36
C ARG A 88 4.25 4.99 0.53
N ASN A 89 3.72 3.83 0.25
CA ASN A 89 4.01 2.58 0.96
C ASN A 89 4.55 1.57 -0.06
N THR A 90 5.62 0.92 0.28
CA THR A 90 6.33 -0.03 -0.58
C THR A 90 5.46 -1.24 -0.93
N VAL A 91 4.68 -1.74 0.03
CA VAL A 91 3.78 -2.89 -0.16
C VAL A 91 2.65 -2.54 -1.13
N ASP A 92 1.99 -1.39 -0.92
CA ASP A 92 0.89 -0.92 -1.78
C ASP A 92 1.39 -0.65 -3.21
N SER A 93 2.60 -0.07 -3.33
CA SER A 93 3.27 0.15 -4.62
C SER A 93 3.43 -1.15 -5.38
N LEU A 94 4.02 -2.15 -4.71
CA LEU A 94 4.31 -3.45 -5.29
C LEU A 94 3.04 -4.16 -5.75
N VAL A 95 2.01 -4.21 -4.89
CA VAL A 95 0.73 -4.86 -5.21
C VAL A 95 0.05 -4.17 -6.40
N THR A 96 0.08 -2.84 -6.43
CA THR A 96 -0.55 -2.06 -7.51
C THR A 96 0.18 -2.25 -8.83
N ILE A 97 1.52 -2.17 -8.82
CA ILE A 97 2.34 -2.37 -10.04
C ILE A 97 2.13 -3.79 -10.60
N ARG A 98 2.10 -4.82 -9.75
CA ARG A 98 1.85 -6.20 -10.20
C ARG A 98 0.49 -6.35 -10.87
N LYS A 99 -0.58 -5.82 -10.25
CA LYS A 99 -1.93 -5.85 -10.84
C LYS A 99 -2.01 -5.14 -12.19
N LEU A 100 -1.35 -3.99 -12.33
CA LEU A 100 -1.30 -3.26 -13.59
C LEU A 100 -0.51 -4.03 -14.64
N LYS A 101 0.60 -4.65 -14.28
CA LYS A 101 1.42 -5.49 -15.15
C LYS A 101 0.65 -6.72 -15.64
N GLU A 102 -0.11 -7.39 -14.79
CA GLU A 102 -0.99 -8.52 -15.16
C GLU A 102 -2.04 -8.11 -16.20
N LYS A 103 -2.46 -6.84 -16.21
CA LYS A 103 -3.36 -6.26 -17.21
C LYS A 103 -2.64 -5.63 -18.39
N ASN A 104 -1.32 -5.81 -18.49
CA ASN A 104 -0.48 -5.22 -19.52
C ASN A 104 -0.55 -3.69 -19.57
N VAL A 105 -0.74 -3.04 -18.41
CA VAL A 105 -0.72 -1.61 -18.25
C VAL A 105 0.67 -1.18 -17.81
N ALA A 106 1.34 -0.35 -18.63
CA ALA A 106 2.65 0.19 -18.31
C ALA A 106 2.59 1.29 -17.26
N VAL A 107 3.54 1.30 -16.31
CA VAL A 107 3.80 2.47 -15.46
C VAL A 107 5.21 2.97 -15.76
N VAL A 108 5.31 4.21 -16.20
CA VAL A 108 6.56 4.85 -16.53
C VAL A 108 6.92 5.85 -15.44
N PHE A 109 8.02 5.60 -14.76
CA PHE A 109 8.63 6.47 -13.75
C PHE A 109 9.69 7.32 -14.41
N GLU A 110 9.37 8.59 -14.67
CA GLU A 110 10.19 9.46 -15.49
C GLU A 110 11.56 9.75 -14.86
N LYS A 111 11.57 10.09 -13.55
CA LYS A 111 12.79 10.42 -12.83
C LYS A 111 13.78 9.25 -12.79
N GLU A 112 13.26 8.04 -12.61
CA GLU A 112 14.05 6.81 -12.53
C GLU A 112 14.33 6.20 -13.92
N GLY A 113 13.64 6.66 -14.98
CA GLY A 113 13.75 6.11 -16.32
C GLY A 113 13.28 4.64 -16.41
N ILE A 114 12.28 4.26 -15.63
CA ILE A 114 11.82 2.88 -15.52
C ILE A 114 10.44 2.73 -16.16
N ASN A 115 10.28 1.71 -17.01
CA ASN A 115 8.99 1.23 -17.50
C ASN A 115 8.73 -0.16 -16.93
N THR A 116 7.58 -0.33 -16.25
CA THR A 116 7.24 -1.58 -15.53
C THR A 116 7.02 -2.79 -16.44
N LEU A 117 6.77 -2.61 -17.73
CA LEU A 117 6.65 -3.70 -18.71
C LEU A 117 7.99 -4.11 -19.32
N GLU A 118 9.05 -3.35 -19.11
CA GLU A 118 10.40 -3.64 -19.60
C GLU A 118 11.25 -4.35 -18.55
N GLY A 119 12.46 -4.80 -18.93
CA GLY A 119 13.39 -5.47 -18.02
C GLY A 119 13.78 -4.65 -16.79
N THR A 120 13.86 -3.34 -16.91
CA THR A 120 14.10 -2.40 -15.79
C THR A 120 12.97 -2.45 -14.75
N GLY A 121 11.74 -2.72 -15.19
CA GLY A 121 10.58 -2.89 -14.31
C GLY A 121 10.67 -4.14 -13.43
N GLU A 122 11.27 -5.23 -13.91
CA GLU A 122 11.49 -6.43 -13.11
C GLU A 122 12.47 -6.17 -11.95
N ILE A 123 13.53 -5.40 -12.22
CA ILE A 123 14.48 -5.00 -11.19
C ILE A 123 13.77 -4.16 -10.11
N LEU A 124 12.95 -3.19 -10.52
CA LEU A 124 12.16 -2.38 -9.60
C LEU A 124 11.23 -3.24 -8.75
N ILE A 125 10.49 -4.16 -9.35
CA ILE A 125 9.57 -5.08 -8.65
C ILE A 125 10.33 -5.93 -7.64
N THR A 126 11.52 -6.41 -7.98
CA THR A 126 12.38 -7.20 -7.10
C THR A 126 12.85 -6.39 -5.90
N ILE A 127 13.32 -5.15 -6.13
CA ILE A 127 13.75 -4.24 -5.05
C ILE A 127 12.57 -3.92 -4.13
N LEU A 128 11.42 -3.54 -4.70
CA LEU A 128 10.22 -3.25 -3.91
C LEU A 128 9.76 -4.47 -3.11
N SER A 129 9.87 -5.67 -3.67
CA SER A 129 9.52 -6.91 -2.95
C SER A 129 10.42 -7.14 -1.73
N SER A 130 11.73 -6.93 -1.89
CA SER A 130 12.70 -7.07 -0.80
C SER A 130 12.47 -6.03 0.30
N LEU A 131 12.21 -4.78 -0.07
CA LEU A 131 11.90 -3.71 0.89
C LEU A 131 10.58 -3.96 1.63
N ALA A 132 9.54 -4.42 0.93
CA ALA A 132 8.25 -4.75 1.55
C ALA A 132 8.38 -5.90 2.56
N GLN A 133 9.20 -6.89 2.25
CA GLN A 133 9.49 -8.01 3.15
C GLN A 133 10.24 -7.55 4.40
N GLU A 134 11.23 -6.68 4.23
CA GLU A 134 12.00 -6.09 5.34
C GLU A 134 11.11 -5.21 6.23
N GLU A 135 10.25 -4.37 5.64
CA GLU A 135 9.29 -3.55 6.38
C GLU A 135 8.34 -4.41 7.23
N SER A 136 7.81 -5.50 6.64
CA SER A 136 6.95 -6.44 7.37
C SER A 136 7.67 -7.12 8.54
N ARG A 137 8.94 -7.50 8.35
CA ARG A 137 9.77 -8.08 9.41
C ARG A 137 10.01 -7.08 10.54
N ASN A 138 10.40 -5.87 10.21
CA ASN A 138 10.65 -4.80 11.18
C ASN A 138 9.40 -4.47 12.02
N ILE A 139 8.21 -4.42 11.38
CA ILE A 139 6.94 -4.21 12.09
C ILE A 139 6.69 -5.35 13.09
N SER A 140 6.90 -6.60 12.69
CA SER A 140 6.70 -7.77 13.55
C SER A 140 7.66 -7.77 14.74
N GLU A 141 8.94 -7.45 14.50
CA GLU A 141 9.96 -7.34 15.56
C GLU A 141 9.63 -6.20 16.54
N ASN A 142 9.22 -5.04 16.05
CA ASN A 142 8.82 -3.90 16.88
C ASN A 142 7.59 -4.22 17.74
N ILE A 143 6.59 -4.90 17.19
CA ILE A 143 5.42 -5.35 17.96
C ILE A 143 5.85 -6.33 19.04
N ARG A 144 6.65 -7.34 18.69
CA ARG A 144 7.16 -8.32 19.65
C ARG A 144 7.95 -7.65 20.78
N TRP A 145 8.87 -6.74 20.43
CA TRP A 145 9.62 -5.97 21.41
C TRP A 145 8.71 -5.17 22.34
N GLY A 146 7.70 -4.48 21.79
CA GLY A 146 6.73 -3.73 22.57
C GLY A 146 5.92 -4.59 23.54
N VAL A 147 5.54 -5.80 23.13
CA VAL A 147 4.83 -6.77 23.98
C VAL A 147 5.75 -7.26 25.11
N VAL A 148 6.99 -7.67 24.80
CA VAL A 148 7.97 -8.12 25.80
C VAL A 148 8.21 -7.03 26.86
N ARG A 149 8.42 -5.78 26.43
CA ARG A 149 8.61 -4.65 27.34
C ARG A 149 7.41 -4.37 28.24
N LYS A 150 6.19 -4.63 27.76
CA LYS A 150 4.99 -4.52 28.59
C LYS A 150 4.94 -5.65 29.64
N PHE A 151 5.29 -6.86 29.26
CA PHE A 151 5.35 -7.98 30.20
C PHE A 151 6.43 -7.79 31.26
N GLU A 152 7.62 -7.31 30.91
CA GLU A 152 8.68 -6.96 31.85
C GLU A 152 8.24 -5.92 32.90
N LYS A 153 7.31 -5.03 32.52
CA LYS A 153 6.70 -4.04 33.42
C LYS A 153 5.46 -4.57 34.18
N GLY A 154 5.18 -5.87 34.11
CA GLY A 154 4.01 -6.48 34.74
C GLY A 154 2.67 -6.17 34.04
N LYS A 155 2.70 -5.48 32.88
CA LYS A 155 1.48 -5.14 32.14
C LYS A 155 1.13 -6.25 31.15
N VAL A 156 0.30 -7.17 31.57
CA VAL A 156 -0.21 -8.26 30.72
C VAL A 156 -1.35 -7.75 29.85
N ILE A 157 -1.22 -7.90 28.53
CA ILE A 157 -2.27 -7.56 27.57
C ILE A 157 -2.88 -8.87 27.08
N VAL A 158 -4.07 -9.18 27.57
CA VAL A 158 -4.87 -10.34 27.14
C VAL A 158 -6.19 -9.85 26.58
N ASN A 159 -6.59 -10.42 25.45
CA ASN A 159 -7.92 -10.20 24.89
C ASN A 159 -8.91 -11.13 25.62
N CYS A 160 -9.51 -10.62 26.70
CA CYS A 160 -10.42 -11.40 27.54
C CYS A 160 -11.70 -11.86 26.81
N THR A 161 -12.04 -11.28 25.64
CA THR A 161 -13.17 -11.76 24.80
C THR A 161 -12.88 -13.11 24.14
N LYS A 162 -11.59 -13.47 24.01
CA LYS A 162 -11.15 -14.71 23.33
C LYS A 162 -10.27 -15.60 24.23
N PHE A 163 -10.08 -15.20 25.47
CA PHE A 163 -9.22 -15.90 26.43
C PHE A 163 -10.06 -16.37 27.59
N MET A 164 -10.52 -17.62 27.50
CA MET A 164 -11.40 -18.25 28.49
C MET A 164 -10.74 -18.34 29.87
N GLY A 165 -11.49 -18.14 30.91
CA GLY A 165 -11.07 -18.26 32.31
C GLY A 165 -10.65 -16.95 32.96
N TYR A 166 -10.50 -15.87 32.20
CA TYR A 166 -10.06 -14.58 32.74
C TYR A 166 -10.90 -13.42 32.19
N THR A 167 -11.18 -12.45 33.07
CA THR A 167 -11.73 -11.14 32.71
C THR A 167 -10.87 -10.02 33.30
N LYS A 168 -11.21 -8.76 33.02
CA LYS A 168 -10.58 -7.60 33.63
C LYS A 168 -11.52 -6.96 34.64
N ASN A 169 -10.95 -6.58 35.81
CA ASN A 169 -11.64 -5.72 36.76
C ASN A 169 -11.65 -4.23 36.29
N GLU A 170 -12.22 -3.36 37.08
CA GLU A 170 -12.30 -1.92 36.82
C GLU A 170 -10.90 -1.26 36.73
N ASP A 171 -9.92 -1.79 37.45
CA ASP A 171 -8.53 -1.34 37.43
C ASP A 171 -7.74 -1.87 36.23
N GLY A 172 -8.32 -2.79 35.43
CA GLY A 172 -7.68 -3.40 34.26
C GLY A 172 -6.84 -4.64 34.56
N ASP A 173 -6.84 -5.14 35.80
CA ASP A 173 -6.14 -6.35 36.21
C ASP A 173 -6.92 -7.60 35.81
N LEU A 174 -6.18 -8.69 35.57
CA LEU A 174 -6.77 -9.97 35.22
C LEU A 174 -7.38 -10.63 36.46
N VAL A 175 -8.66 -10.97 36.38
CA VAL A 175 -9.41 -11.69 37.40
C VAL A 175 -9.93 -13.00 36.81
N ILE A 176 -9.89 -14.06 37.63
CA ILE A 176 -10.37 -15.37 37.23
C ILE A 176 -11.92 -15.36 37.20
N VAL A 177 -12.50 -15.90 36.12
CA VAL A 177 -13.91 -16.20 35.99
C VAL A 177 -14.12 -17.64 36.46
N PRO A 178 -14.75 -17.87 37.65
CA PRO A 178 -14.77 -19.21 38.26
C PRO A 178 -15.40 -20.27 37.37
N GLU A 179 -16.52 -19.96 36.72
CA GLU A 179 -17.24 -20.89 35.85
C GLU A 179 -16.40 -21.33 34.64
N GLU A 180 -15.73 -20.41 34.02
CA GLU A 180 -14.85 -20.70 32.88
C GLU A 180 -13.53 -21.38 33.31
N ALA A 181 -13.04 -21.07 34.51
CA ALA A 181 -11.82 -21.67 35.04
C ALA A 181 -11.97 -23.18 35.25
N GLU A 182 -13.14 -23.66 35.67
CA GLU A 182 -13.40 -25.11 35.80
C GLU A 182 -13.34 -25.81 34.43
N ILE A 183 -13.85 -25.18 33.39
CA ILE A 183 -13.77 -25.72 32.01
C ILE A 183 -12.30 -25.79 31.56
N VAL A 184 -11.54 -24.73 31.81
CA VAL A 184 -10.09 -24.68 31.46
C VAL A 184 -9.34 -25.78 32.22
N LYS A 185 -9.57 -25.95 33.52
CA LYS A 185 -8.99 -27.03 34.33
C LYS A 185 -9.34 -28.42 33.78
N LEU A 186 -10.57 -28.62 33.36
CA LEU A 186 -11.03 -29.87 32.77
C LEU A 186 -10.30 -30.16 31.46
N ILE A 187 -10.16 -29.14 30.58
CA ILE A 187 -9.44 -29.28 29.30
C ILE A 187 -8.00 -29.70 29.56
N PHE A 188 -7.29 -29.02 30.47
CA PHE A 188 -5.91 -29.37 30.81
C PHE A 188 -5.79 -30.78 31.41
N ARG A 189 -6.73 -31.19 32.30
CA ARG A 189 -6.76 -32.54 32.86
C ARG A 189 -6.89 -33.58 31.76
N LEU A 190 -7.90 -33.45 30.89
CA LEU A 190 -8.14 -34.37 29.77
C LEU A 190 -6.94 -34.44 28.81
N TYR A 191 -6.27 -33.33 28.59
CA TYR A 191 -5.06 -33.30 27.73
C TYR A 191 -3.87 -34.01 28.36
N LEU A 192 -3.73 -33.94 29.69
CA LEU A 192 -2.62 -34.59 30.41
C LEU A 192 -2.88 -36.09 30.68
N GLU A 193 -4.14 -36.51 30.76
CA GLU A 193 -4.54 -37.91 30.98
C GLU A 193 -4.55 -38.71 29.66
N GLY A 194 -4.41 -38.06 28.47
CA GLY A 194 -4.41 -38.69 27.13
C GLY A 194 -5.79 -38.89 26.60
#